data_da707f9c4743dee3e80bb4ddced7cf09
#
_entry.id   da707f9c4743dee3e80bb4ddced7cf09
#
_cell.length_a   1.000
_cell.length_b   1.000
_cell.length_c   1.000
_cell.angle_alpha   90.00
_cell.angle_beta   90.00
_cell.angle_gamma   90.00
#
_symmetry.space_group_name_H-M   'P 1'
#
loop_
_entity.id
_entity.type
_entity.pdbx_description
1 polymer ?
#
loop_
_entity_poly.entity_id
_entity_poly.type
_entity_poly.pdbx_seq_one_letter_code
_entity_poly.pdbx_strand_id
1 'polypeptide(L)'
;MNSPFANIFLAIQQRIQSEVTDVAYINQDLGQLKTTTRPPVSWPCILIDFEDFDFGNLGENVQTAKGTIVLRLGFAAHSNSSQTTPTTYLQQAISYYDIEWLLHKAMQGWSPGTDFGSLARISAGTQKRSDTYRVRELRYSLAFEDYSTKRSQLVVPAVIVVEGELMNRNNQ
;
A
#
# COMPACT_ATOMS: atom_id res chain seq x y z
N MET A 1 9.75 8.77 -8.70
CA MET A 1 10.23 7.37 -8.53
C MET A 1 9.40 6.51 -9.46
N ASN A 2 10.00 5.54 -10.17
CA ASN A 2 9.28 4.81 -11.23
C ASN A 2 8.72 3.46 -10.79
N SER A 3 9.05 3.00 -9.56
CA SER A 3 8.55 1.74 -9.02
C SER A 3 7.15 1.92 -8.46
N PRO A 4 6.13 1.18 -8.95
CA PRO A 4 4.78 1.22 -8.40
C PRO A 4 4.74 0.92 -6.90
N PHE A 5 5.46 -0.10 -6.44
CA PHE A 5 5.51 -0.46 -5.02
C PHE A 5 6.11 0.64 -4.13
N ALA A 6 7.13 1.34 -4.62
CA ALA A 6 7.69 2.47 -3.88
C ALA A 6 6.69 3.63 -3.76
N ASN A 7 5.94 3.91 -4.83
CA ASN A 7 4.92 4.94 -4.83
C ASN A 7 3.76 4.58 -3.88
N ILE A 8 3.29 3.32 -3.92
CA ILE A 8 2.26 2.81 -3.01
C ILE A 8 2.74 2.91 -1.56
N PHE A 9 3.97 2.46 -1.27
CA PHE A 9 4.53 2.53 0.09
C PHE A 9 4.54 3.96 0.63
N LEU A 10 5.08 4.90 -0.13
CA LEU A 10 5.16 6.31 0.29
C LEU A 10 3.79 6.94 0.46
N ALA A 11 2.85 6.64 -0.44
CA ALA A 11 1.48 7.16 -0.34
C ALA A 11 0.76 6.62 0.90
N ILE A 12 0.88 5.32 1.20
CA ILE A 12 0.33 4.72 2.42
C ILE A 12 0.98 5.30 3.67
N GLN A 13 2.31 5.43 3.69
CA GLN A 13 3.04 6.00 4.83
C GLN A 13 2.57 7.44 5.11
N GLN A 14 2.48 8.27 4.08
CA GLN A 14 1.99 9.65 4.20
C GLN A 14 0.52 9.71 4.67
N ARG A 15 -0.34 8.82 4.12
CA ARG A 15 -1.76 8.73 4.53
C ARG A 15 -1.89 8.37 6.00
N ILE A 16 -1.12 7.38 6.47
CA ILE A 16 -1.11 6.99 7.89
C ILE A 16 -0.63 8.15 8.76
N GLN A 17 0.45 8.82 8.39
CA GLN A 17 0.98 9.97 9.14
C GLN A 17 -0.04 11.11 9.29
N SER A 18 -0.85 11.36 8.26
CA SER A 18 -1.84 12.44 8.30
C SER A 18 -3.12 12.09 9.06
N GLU A 19 -3.53 10.82 9.05
CA GLU A 19 -4.86 10.41 9.55
C GLU A 19 -4.80 9.66 10.89
N VAL A 20 -3.64 9.13 11.27
CA VAL A 20 -3.45 8.31 12.48
C VAL A 20 -2.32 8.88 13.31
N THR A 21 -2.62 9.92 14.08
CA THR A 21 -1.62 10.75 14.78
C THR A 21 -0.89 10.04 15.93
N ASP A 22 -1.47 8.99 16.49
CA ASP A 22 -0.94 8.30 17.68
C ASP A 22 0.04 7.16 17.35
N VAL A 23 0.61 7.16 16.13
CA VAL A 23 1.60 6.16 15.68
C VAL A 23 2.99 6.78 15.71
N ALA A 24 3.90 6.14 16.46
CA ALA A 24 5.27 6.64 16.66
C ALA A 24 6.26 6.15 15.58
N TYR A 25 5.94 5.08 14.84
CA TYR A 25 6.85 4.49 13.87
C TYR A 25 6.09 3.83 12.72
N ILE A 26 6.44 4.21 11.48
CA ILE A 26 5.85 3.63 10.26
C ILE A 26 6.99 3.27 9.31
N ASN A 27 7.09 1.99 8.93
CA ASN A 27 8.16 1.51 8.05
C ASN A 27 7.73 0.28 7.26
N GLN A 28 8.60 -0.21 6.38
CA GLN A 28 8.46 -1.54 5.76
C GLN A 28 8.57 -2.63 6.84
N ASP A 29 7.82 -3.71 6.64
CA ASP A 29 7.97 -4.92 7.47
C ASP A 29 9.17 -5.73 6.98
N LEU A 30 10.23 -5.67 7.75
CA LEU A 30 11.44 -6.48 7.57
C LEU A 30 11.56 -7.56 8.65
N GLY A 31 10.44 -7.90 9.31
CA GLY A 31 10.41 -8.89 10.39
C GLY A 31 10.73 -8.32 11.77
N GLN A 32 10.72 -7.00 11.96
CA GLN A 32 11.05 -6.34 13.23
C GLN A 32 10.21 -6.87 14.40
N LEU A 33 8.92 -7.16 14.15
CA LEU A 33 8.00 -7.67 15.16
C LEU A 33 8.12 -9.19 15.42
N LYS A 34 8.95 -9.90 14.65
CA LYS A 34 9.23 -11.33 14.90
C LYS A 34 10.19 -11.53 16.07
N THR A 35 10.97 -10.51 16.39
CA THR A 35 11.91 -10.53 17.51
C THR A 35 11.13 -10.45 18.82
N THR A 36 11.37 -11.40 19.72
CA THR A 36 10.68 -11.49 21.01
C THR A 36 11.32 -10.62 22.09
N THR A 37 12.60 -10.26 21.91
CA THR A 37 13.39 -9.48 22.86
C THR A 37 13.70 -8.11 22.27
N ARG A 38 12.94 -7.08 22.64
CA ARG A 38 13.15 -5.69 22.25
C ARG A 38 13.15 -5.47 20.72
N PRO A 39 11.98 -5.53 20.05
CA PRO A 39 11.87 -5.15 18.66
C PRO A 39 12.44 -3.75 18.38
N PRO A 40 13.16 -3.53 17.28
CA PRO A 40 13.79 -2.24 16.95
C PRO A 40 12.78 -1.24 16.37
N VAL A 41 11.74 -0.93 17.13
CA VAL A 41 10.65 -0.02 16.75
C VAL A 41 10.26 0.87 17.91
N SER A 42 9.72 2.06 17.62
CA SER A 42 8.99 2.89 18.59
C SER A 42 7.52 2.49 18.61
N TRP A 43 6.85 2.61 19.73
CA TRP A 43 5.48 2.15 19.95
C TRP A 43 4.49 3.30 20.11
N PRO A 44 3.27 3.20 19.57
CA PRO A 44 2.77 2.18 18.63
C PRO A 44 3.47 2.25 17.26
N CYS A 45 3.56 1.12 16.56
CA CYS A 45 4.15 1.07 15.22
C CYS A 45 3.19 0.48 14.20
N ILE A 46 3.38 0.87 12.94
CA ILE A 46 2.73 0.25 11.78
C ILE A 46 3.83 -0.18 10.81
N LEU A 47 3.83 -1.46 10.46
CA LEU A 47 4.72 -2.03 9.45
C LEU A 47 3.89 -2.38 8.21
N ILE A 48 4.41 -2.02 7.04
CA ILE A 48 3.75 -2.16 5.75
C ILE A 48 4.46 -3.24 4.95
N ASP A 49 3.70 -4.22 4.47
CA ASP A 49 4.17 -5.32 3.62
C ASP A 49 3.30 -5.49 2.38
N PHE A 50 3.87 -6.09 1.34
CA PHE A 50 3.19 -6.42 0.09
C PHE A 50 3.27 -7.93 -0.12
N GLU A 51 2.13 -8.60 -0.15
CA GLU A 51 2.06 -10.04 -0.24
C GLU A 51 1.18 -10.50 -1.42
N ASP A 52 1.55 -11.62 -2.01
CA ASP A 52 0.73 -12.36 -2.99
C ASP A 52 0.30 -11.50 -4.20
N PHE A 53 1.22 -10.75 -4.82
CA PHE A 53 0.92 -10.00 -6.03
C PHE A 53 1.02 -10.89 -7.26
N ASP A 54 -0.12 -11.07 -7.93
CA ASP A 54 -0.23 -11.70 -9.23
C ASP A 54 -0.19 -10.65 -10.34
N PHE A 55 0.50 -10.97 -11.45
CA PHE A 55 0.65 -10.08 -12.59
C PHE A 55 0.03 -10.68 -13.85
N GLY A 56 -0.81 -9.90 -14.53
CA GLY A 56 -1.37 -10.21 -15.84
C GLY A 56 -0.81 -9.30 -16.93
N ASN A 57 -0.68 -9.79 -18.15
CA ASN A 57 -0.19 -8.99 -19.28
C ASN A 57 -1.37 -8.35 -20.03
N LEU A 58 -1.34 -7.02 -20.22
CA LEU A 58 -2.31 -6.25 -21.02
C LEU A 58 -1.83 -5.95 -22.45
N GLY A 59 -0.61 -6.32 -22.80
CA GLY A 59 0.03 -5.95 -24.05
C GLY A 59 0.87 -4.67 -23.94
N GLU A 60 1.66 -4.35 -24.98
CA GLU A 60 2.53 -3.15 -25.04
C GLU A 60 3.47 -2.98 -23.82
N ASN A 61 3.84 -4.07 -23.15
CA ASN A 61 4.60 -4.10 -21.89
C ASN A 61 3.87 -3.42 -20.70
N VAL A 62 2.54 -3.37 -20.74
CA VAL A 62 1.70 -2.96 -19.61
C VAL A 62 1.21 -4.21 -18.88
N GLN A 63 1.22 -4.19 -17.57
CA GLN A 63 0.75 -5.29 -16.73
C GLN A 63 -0.34 -4.83 -15.76
N THR A 64 -1.32 -5.70 -15.50
CA THR A 64 -2.15 -5.58 -14.30
C THR A 64 -1.45 -6.25 -13.14
N ALA A 65 -1.58 -5.68 -11.96
CA ALA A 65 -1.14 -6.29 -10.71
C ALA A 65 -2.31 -6.34 -9.72
N LYS A 66 -2.46 -7.44 -9.02
CA LYS A 66 -3.45 -7.59 -7.95
C LYS A 66 -2.82 -8.37 -6.79
N GLY A 67 -2.93 -7.84 -5.58
CA GLY A 67 -2.34 -8.47 -4.42
C GLY A 67 -2.85 -7.89 -3.11
N THR A 68 -2.11 -8.14 -2.05
CA THR A 68 -2.48 -7.79 -0.68
C THR A 68 -1.46 -6.85 -0.07
N ILE A 69 -1.95 -5.76 0.49
CA ILE A 69 -1.20 -4.90 1.40
C ILE A 69 -1.49 -5.37 2.82
N VAL A 70 -0.45 -5.64 3.56
CA VAL A 70 -0.53 -6.07 4.97
C VAL A 70 -0.02 -4.95 5.85
N LEU A 71 -0.87 -4.51 6.77
CA LEU A 71 -0.53 -3.52 7.80
C LEU A 71 -0.46 -4.21 9.15
N ARG A 72 0.74 -4.31 9.74
CA ARG A 72 0.94 -4.90 11.07
C ARG A 72 1.09 -3.80 12.09
N LEU A 73 0.10 -3.70 12.98
CA LEU A 73 0.09 -2.75 14.09
C LEU A 73 0.71 -3.42 15.30
N GLY A 74 1.81 -2.85 15.75
CA GLY A 74 2.51 -3.30 16.96
C GLY A 74 2.25 -2.39 18.14
N PHE A 75 2.02 -3.00 19.30
CA PHE A 75 1.81 -2.30 20.58
C PHE A 75 2.75 -2.90 21.63
N ALA A 76 3.32 -2.03 22.48
CA ALA A 76 4.09 -2.45 23.64
C ALA A 76 3.23 -3.27 24.61
N ALA A 77 3.85 -3.79 25.66
CA ALA A 77 3.17 -4.50 26.74
C ALA A 77 1.90 -3.74 27.19
N HIS A 78 0.82 -4.44 27.38
CA HIS A 78 -0.50 -3.89 27.64
C HIS A 78 -1.05 -4.36 28.99
N SER A 79 -1.95 -3.57 29.53
CA SER A 79 -2.68 -3.89 30.75
C SER A 79 -3.60 -5.10 30.55
N ASN A 80 -3.96 -5.77 31.65
CA ASN A 80 -4.90 -6.87 31.63
C ASN A 80 -6.29 -6.39 31.21
N SER A 81 -6.94 -7.12 30.30
CA SER A 81 -8.30 -6.85 29.81
C SER A 81 -9.33 -7.85 30.32
N SER A 82 -9.07 -8.52 31.46
CA SER A 82 -10.03 -9.45 32.04
C SER A 82 -11.27 -8.71 32.58
N GLN A 83 -12.37 -9.45 32.71
CA GLN A 83 -13.63 -8.91 33.25
C GLN A 83 -13.54 -8.36 34.70
N THR A 84 -12.48 -8.74 35.42
CA THR A 84 -12.23 -8.28 36.79
C THR A 84 -11.34 -7.03 36.84
N THR A 85 -10.85 -6.55 35.70
CA THR A 85 -10.01 -5.37 35.62
C THR A 85 -10.86 -4.10 35.86
N PRO A 86 -10.42 -3.16 36.73
CA PRO A 86 -11.12 -1.90 36.91
C PRO A 86 -11.31 -1.14 35.58
N THR A 87 -12.44 -0.45 35.43
CA THR A 87 -12.84 0.17 34.13
C THR A 87 -11.76 1.08 33.52
N THR A 88 -11.07 1.87 34.35
CA THR A 88 -10.01 2.78 33.85
C THR A 88 -8.87 2.02 33.19
N TYR A 89 -8.39 0.91 33.80
CA TYR A 89 -7.34 0.07 33.24
C TYR A 89 -7.84 -0.75 32.07
N LEU A 90 -9.11 -1.15 32.09
CA LEU A 90 -9.73 -1.87 30.99
C LEU A 90 -9.79 -1.00 29.73
N GLN A 91 -10.23 0.26 29.85
CA GLN A 91 -10.25 1.21 28.74
C GLN A 91 -8.86 1.39 28.14
N GLN A 92 -7.84 1.56 28.97
CA GLN A 92 -6.45 1.65 28.51
C GLN A 92 -5.99 0.36 27.83
N ALA A 93 -6.38 -0.80 28.34
CA ALA A 93 -6.01 -2.09 27.77
C ALA A 93 -6.61 -2.37 26.41
N ILE A 94 -7.73 -1.73 26.04
CA ILE A 94 -8.44 -1.91 24.77
C ILE A 94 -8.28 -0.71 23.81
N SER A 95 -7.64 0.40 24.23
CA SER A 95 -7.49 1.62 23.41
C SER A 95 -6.75 1.39 22.09
N TYR A 96 -5.98 0.31 21.94
CA TYR A 96 -5.35 -0.06 20.67
C TYR A 96 -6.38 -0.32 19.54
N TYR A 97 -7.62 -0.67 19.86
CA TYR A 97 -8.69 -0.80 18.87
C TYR A 97 -9.08 0.55 18.26
N ASP A 98 -8.89 1.66 18.98
CA ASP A 98 -9.15 3.00 18.44
C ASP A 98 -8.14 3.34 17.34
N ILE A 99 -6.86 2.99 17.55
CA ILE A 99 -5.82 3.15 16.52
C ILE A 99 -6.10 2.25 15.31
N GLU A 100 -6.51 0.99 15.54
CA GLU A 100 -6.93 0.10 14.46
C GLU A 100 -8.12 0.65 13.67
N TRP A 101 -9.11 1.21 14.37
CA TRP A 101 -10.28 1.82 13.75
C TRP A 101 -9.91 3.06 12.91
N LEU A 102 -9.06 3.95 13.43
CA LEU A 102 -8.55 5.12 12.69
C LEU A 102 -7.79 4.68 11.43
N LEU A 103 -6.92 3.67 11.56
CA LEU A 103 -6.19 3.12 10.43
C LEU A 103 -7.14 2.54 9.38
N HIS A 104 -8.15 1.77 9.82
CA HIS A 104 -9.15 1.24 8.90
C HIS A 104 -9.93 2.35 8.19
N LYS A 105 -10.36 3.38 8.92
CA LYS A 105 -11.04 4.55 8.37
C LYS A 105 -10.18 5.29 7.34
N ALA A 106 -8.87 5.39 7.57
CA ALA A 106 -7.93 6.03 6.65
C ALA A 106 -7.72 5.23 5.37
N MET A 107 -7.74 3.88 5.44
CA MET A 107 -7.38 3.01 4.33
C MET A 107 -8.58 2.52 3.51
N GLN A 108 -9.73 2.24 4.13
CA GLN A 108 -10.88 1.67 3.43
C GLN A 108 -11.42 2.60 2.36
N GLY A 109 -11.47 2.14 1.12
CA GLY A 109 -11.96 2.92 -0.02
C GLY A 109 -11.01 3.99 -0.54
N TRP A 110 -9.85 4.18 0.10
CA TRP A 110 -8.83 5.11 -0.37
C TRP A 110 -7.94 4.48 -1.45
N SER A 111 -7.48 5.32 -2.41
CA SER A 111 -6.56 4.94 -3.48
C SER A 111 -5.21 5.65 -3.31
N PRO A 112 -4.07 4.94 -3.49
CA PRO A 112 -2.74 5.55 -3.46
C PRO A 112 -2.44 6.53 -4.61
N GLY A 113 -3.24 6.53 -5.68
CA GLY A 113 -3.08 7.39 -6.85
C GLY A 113 -4.04 7.03 -7.96
N THR A 114 -3.95 7.73 -9.09
CA THR A 114 -4.91 7.59 -10.23
C THR A 114 -4.87 6.22 -10.90
N ASP A 115 -3.70 5.59 -10.96
CA ASP A 115 -3.50 4.30 -11.64
C ASP A 115 -3.74 3.11 -10.71
N PHE A 116 -4.18 3.38 -9.48
CA PHE A 116 -4.41 2.37 -8.45
C PHE A 116 -5.89 2.27 -8.11
N GLY A 117 -6.35 1.04 -7.89
CA GLY A 117 -7.67 0.79 -7.33
C GLY A 117 -7.77 1.23 -5.86
N SER A 118 -8.98 1.26 -5.35
CA SER A 118 -9.22 1.56 -3.93
C SER A 118 -8.90 0.34 -3.06
N LEU A 119 -8.33 0.61 -1.90
CA LEU A 119 -8.08 -0.42 -0.88
C LEU A 119 -9.39 -0.96 -0.30
N ALA A 120 -9.50 -2.27 -0.23
CA ALA A 120 -10.63 -2.94 0.43
C ALA A 120 -10.12 -3.94 1.46
N ARG A 121 -10.54 -3.80 2.73
CA ARG A 121 -10.14 -4.74 3.78
C ARG A 121 -10.71 -6.13 3.51
N ILE A 122 -9.84 -7.13 3.50
CA ILE A 122 -10.19 -8.53 3.27
C ILE A 122 -10.10 -9.38 4.53
N SER A 123 -9.25 -8.99 5.50
CA SER A 123 -9.20 -9.64 6.81
C SER A 123 -8.60 -8.74 7.89
N ALA A 124 -8.86 -9.10 9.15
CA ALA A 124 -8.21 -8.53 10.31
C ALA A 124 -8.02 -9.63 11.37
N GLY A 125 -6.87 -9.66 12.01
CA GLY A 125 -6.56 -10.69 13.00
C GLY A 125 -5.56 -10.24 14.05
N THR A 126 -5.43 -11.02 15.12
CA THR A 126 -4.39 -10.86 16.13
C THR A 126 -3.38 -11.98 15.97
N GLN A 127 -2.11 -11.65 15.87
CA GLN A 127 -1.06 -12.64 15.95
C GLN A 127 -0.97 -13.13 17.40
N LYS A 128 -1.15 -14.44 17.60
CA LYS A 128 -0.97 -15.05 18.92
C LYS A 128 0.52 -15.19 19.19
N ARG A 129 0.97 -14.54 20.25
CA ARG A 129 2.38 -14.47 20.64
C ARG A 129 2.55 -14.93 22.07
N SER A 130 3.71 -15.47 22.38
CA SER A 130 4.09 -15.85 23.75
C SER A 130 4.77 -14.72 24.53
N ASP A 131 5.13 -13.63 23.84
CA ASP A 131 5.70 -12.43 24.47
C ASP A 131 4.60 -11.42 24.91
N THR A 132 5.02 -10.30 25.48
CA THR A 132 4.13 -9.26 26.01
C THR A 132 3.64 -8.28 24.95
N TYR A 133 4.11 -8.38 23.71
CA TYR A 133 3.70 -7.49 22.63
C TYR A 133 2.39 -7.93 22.01
N ARG A 134 1.59 -6.95 21.61
CA ARG A 134 0.38 -7.21 20.84
C ARG A 134 0.63 -6.81 19.39
N VAL A 135 0.31 -7.71 18.46
CA VAL A 135 0.39 -7.44 17.03
C VAL A 135 -0.98 -7.72 16.40
N ARG A 136 -1.55 -6.70 15.78
CA ARG A 136 -2.76 -6.79 14.95
C ARG A 136 -2.34 -6.75 13.50
N GLU A 137 -2.95 -7.58 12.66
CA GLU A 137 -2.72 -7.62 11.23
C GLU A 137 -4.00 -7.27 10.50
N LEU A 138 -3.93 -6.26 9.63
CA LEU A 138 -4.99 -5.84 8.73
C LEU A 138 -4.54 -6.06 7.29
N ARG A 139 -5.34 -6.75 6.51
CA ARG A 139 -5.04 -7.09 5.11
C ARG A 139 -6.02 -6.38 4.19
N TYR A 140 -5.49 -5.71 3.17
CA TYR A 140 -6.26 -4.98 2.17
C TYR A 140 -5.92 -5.49 0.78
N SER A 141 -6.92 -5.74 -0.05
CA SER A 141 -6.71 -5.97 -1.47
C SER A 141 -6.40 -4.67 -2.19
N LEU A 142 -5.48 -4.72 -3.14
CA LEU A 142 -5.18 -3.65 -4.08
C LEU A 142 -5.00 -4.23 -5.47
N ALA A 143 -5.50 -3.52 -6.49
CA ALA A 143 -5.20 -3.79 -7.88
C ALA A 143 -4.74 -2.50 -8.55
N PHE A 144 -3.80 -2.60 -9.51
CA PHE A 144 -3.32 -1.46 -10.28
C PHE A 144 -2.81 -1.89 -11.67
N GLU A 145 -2.63 -0.92 -12.55
CA GLU A 145 -1.97 -1.11 -13.83
C GLU A 145 -0.54 -0.56 -13.77
N ASP A 146 0.42 -1.41 -14.16
CA ASP A 146 1.84 -1.05 -14.19
C ASP A 146 2.25 -0.63 -15.60
N TYR A 147 2.44 0.67 -15.78
CA TYR A 147 2.92 1.30 -17.00
C TYR A 147 4.43 1.54 -17.02
N SER A 148 5.17 1.10 -15.99
CA SER A 148 6.59 1.41 -15.82
C SER A 148 7.48 0.94 -16.97
N THR A 149 7.04 -0.08 -17.69
CA THR A 149 7.75 -0.67 -18.83
C THR A 149 7.09 -0.39 -20.19
N LYS A 150 6.05 0.44 -20.21
CA LYS A 150 5.39 0.85 -21.47
C LYS A 150 6.40 1.57 -22.35
N ARG A 151 6.60 1.06 -23.58
CA ARG A 151 7.46 1.71 -24.57
C ARG A 151 6.78 2.98 -25.07
N SER A 152 7.48 4.12 -24.99
CA SER A 152 7.08 5.31 -25.74
C SER A 152 7.20 4.98 -27.23
N GLN A 153 6.09 4.86 -27.95
CA GLN A 153 6.13 4.83 -29.39
C GLN A 153 6.61 6.21 -29.86
N LEU A 154 7.83 6.26 -30.40
CA LEU A 154 8.23 7.37 -31.22
C LEU A 154 7.32 7.33 -32.45
N VAL A 155 6.28 8.14 -32.45
CA VAL A 155 5.51 8.40 -33.65
C VAL A 155 6.44 9.19 -34.57
N VAL A 156 7.14 8.49 -35.44
CA VAL A 156 7.84 9.13 -36.56
C VAL A 156 6.73 9.54 -37.52
N PRO A 157 6.48 10.85 -37.74
CA PRO A 157 5.50 11.26 -38.73
C PRO A 157 5.92 10.69 -40.06
N ALA A 158 5.06 9.89 -40.69
CA ALA A 158 5.28 9.43 -42.04
C ALA A 158 5.29 10.65 -42.95
N VAL A 159 6.45 11.00 -43.47
CA VAL A 159 6.56 12.01 -44.53
C VAL A 159 6.01 11.37 -45.81
N ILE A 160 4.78 11.68 -46.16
CA ILE A 160 4.20 11.30 -47.46
C ILE A 160 4.85 12.23 -48.48
N VAL A 161 5.88 11.74 -49.16
CA VAL A 161 6.41 12.41 -50.35
C VAL A 161 5.43 12.12 -51.48
N VAL A 162 4.59 13.09 -51.80
CA VAL A 162 3.77 13.04 -53.02
C VAL A 162 4.66 13.52 -54.15
N GLU A 163 5.26 12.59 -54.92
CA GLU A 163 5.88 12.92 -56.21
C GLU A 163 4.78 13.33 -57.17
N GLY A 164 4.58 14.65 -57.36
CA GLY A 164 3.75 15.21 -58.40
C GLY A 164 4.54 15.25 -59.71
N GLU A 165 4.23 14.35 -60.63
CA GLU A 165 4.64 14.54 -62.05
C GLU A 165 4.01 15.82 -62.59
N LEU A 166 4.83 16.82 -62.80
CA LEU A 166 4.46 18.00 -63.63
C LEU A 166 4.36 17.55 -65.06
N MET A 167 3.14 17.22 -65.54
CA MET A 167 2.84 17.12 -66.96
C MET A 167 2.97 18.51 -67.56
N ASN A 168 4.08 18.72 -68.26
CA ASN A 168 4.35 19.89 -69.06
C ASN A 168 3.52 19.74 -70.34
N ARG A 169 2.32 20.38 -70.46
CA ARG A 169 1.57 20.55 -71.71
C ARG A 169 2.02 21.81 -72.37
N ASN A 170 3.09 21.72 -73.12
CA ASN A 170 3.34 22.62 -74.22
C ASN A 170 2.57 22.07 -75.40
N ASN A 171 1.56 22.82 -75.87
CA ASN A 171 1.04 22.73 -77.22
C ASN A 171 0.77 24.12 -77.71
N GLN A 172 1.51 24.48 -78.74
CA GLN A 172 1.20 25.17 -79.98
C GLN A 172 0.23 26.35 -79.95
#